data_0c4384228bdd3a4001742741631086b7
#
_entry.id   0c4384228bdd3a4001742741631086b7
#
_cell.length_a   1.000
_cell.length_b   1.000
_cell.length_c   1.000
_cell.angle_alpha   90.00
_cell.angle_beta   90.00
_cell.angle_gamma   90.00
#
_symmetry.space_group_name_H-M   'P 1'
#
loop_
_entity.id
_entity.type
_entity.pdbx_description
1 polymer ?
#
loop_
_entity_poly.entity_id
_entity_poly.type
_entity_poly.pdbx_seq_one_letter_code
_entity_poly.pdbx_strand_id
1 'polypeptide(L)'
;MAAAAVALVQLPASAAGSTGGSALLPPIPANARHFALPYDKIPAGAVKAKTGPLKAGKRAKAFQTPGSKTKIVNGDIAHSADFPGVVGIQSDFIANDANGNPAWWTSTCTGTVLSPTRVLTAGHCTVDLPYGYTQVIAGRDNLADNTSGFVARVSNTWLHPSYNYQAQVTDPQNTPPKNDVSVLDLKDALPDVYKATDLIAQGAADPAAGQDATIVGYGITKEGGSDSGVLHSATVQTQKDSTCTQPSQFGTQFDPTTMLCAGDVVNHKDTCHGDSGGPIFLGGPAARVEIGVTSWGNVCGGAYYGAYAALNQLSGAVKAQVTNLQPTNLDFTGDGHSDLIVREPGTGYLIVASGAGTLVGTPYIDETSSYDVGFNYYRYLDKSHNYEAYSKLFRVTNWNADGNESIFGRDRNGTLWQWKGDGRGDLVSTTPTKIGSGWNMFTDIVVTNNWNGDGRSNLLGRKADGTLVIYNSDGAGGWENPQGTVIGSGWNQFNTVLTPGSWLGDGHQSLIGRNAAGELWLYNSNGHGGWINPRGTKLGTGWNGMPTFMSPGDFDGDNLVDLIGVRTNGDLYLYPTNGKGAWKNGRGKLLGYSWDYYKAVF
;
A
#
# COMPACT_ATOMS: atom_id res chain seq x y z
N MET A 1 42.10 -3.72 -6.08
CA MET A 1 41.75 -3.58 -4.67
C MET A 1 42.04 -2.16 -4.25
N ALA A 2 41.07 -1.31 -4.28
CA ALA A 2 41.09 -0.01 -3.61
C ALA A 2 39.67 0.25 -3.10
N ALA A 3 39.44 -0.12 -1.85
CA ALA A 3 38.21 0.17 -1.13
C ALA A 3 38.17 1.68 -0.85
N ALA A 4 37.26 2.40 -1.47
CA ALA A 4 36.93 3.74 -1.07
C ALA A 4 36.07 3.65 0.19
N ALA A 5 36.69 3.90 1.35
CA ALA A 5 36.00 4.06 2.61
C ALA A 5 35.11 5.31 2.54
N VAL A 6 33.81 5.15 2.49
CA VAL A 6 32.86 6.22 2.75
C VAL A 6 32.78 6.41 4.26
N ALA A 7 33.32 7.51 4.75
CA ALA A 7 33.25 7.90 6.13
C ALA A 7 31.78 8.12 6.54
N LEU A 8 31.31 7.32 7.48
CA LEU A 8 30.06 7.56 8.22
C LEU A 8 30.23 8.83 9.05
N VAL A 9 29.61 9.91 8.64
CA VAL A 9 29.47 11.11 9.47
C VAL A 9 28.32 10.82 10.44
N GLN A 10 28.67 10.51 11.68
CA GLN A 10 27.71 10.55 12.79
C GLN A 10 27.29 12.00 13.02
N LEU A 11 26.01 12.28 12.78
CA LEU A 11 25.41 13.55 13.18
C LEU A 11 25.26 13.57 14.71
N PRO A 12 25.65 14.67 15.37
CA PRO A 12 25.42 14.82 16.80
C PRO A 12 23.92 14.90 17.08
N ALA A 13 23.49 14.20 18.14
CA ALA A 13 22.16 14.37 18.69
C ALA A 13 21.96 15.83 19.11
N SER A 14 21.25 16.60 18.32
CA SER A 14 20.85 17.94 18.69
C SER A 14 19.55 17.89 19.49
N ALA A 15 19.62 18.50 20.66
CA ALA A 15 18.57 18.66 21.63
C ALA A 15 17.27 19.20 21.01
N ALA A 16 16.17 18.64 21.45
CA ALA A 16 14.82 19.12 21.19
C ALA A 16 14.67 20.58 21.68
N GLY A 17 14.42 21.46 20.74
CA GLY A 17 13.88 22.80 20.97
C GLY A 17 12.48 22.84 20.38
N SER A 18 11.48 22.81 21.24
CA SER A 18 10.09 22.94 20.88
C SER A 18 9.76 24.32 20.35
N THR A 19 9.17 24.42 19.19
CA THR A 19 8.06 25.36 18.91
C THR A 19 7.28 24.83 17.72
N GLY A 20 5.99 24.59 17.96
CA GLY A 20 5.06 24.00 16.99
C GLY A 20 4.87 24.86 15.76
N GLY A 21 4.99 24.21 14.66
CA GLY A 21 4.61 24.63 13.33
C GLY A 21 4.93 23.44 12.44
N SER A 22 3.91 22.71 11.98
CA SER A 22 4.08 21.72 10.94
C SER A 22 4.67 22.45 9.72
N ALA A 23 6.00 22.40 9.56
CA ALA A 23 6.63 22.89 8.37
C ALA A 23 6.21 21.96 7.22
N LEU A 24 5.26 22.44 6.42
CA LEU A 24 4.99 21.86 5.11
C LEU A 24 6.34 21.75 4.40
N LEU A 25 6.67 20.53 3.94
CA LEU A 25 7.84 20.39 3.07
C LEU A 25 7.67 21.36 1.89
N PRO A 26 8.72 22.09 1.51
CA PRO A 26 8.63 23.00 0.38
C PRO A 26 8.20 22.20 -0.86
N PRO A 27 7.40 22.80 -1.76
CA PRO A 27 7.04 22.15 -3.01
C PRO A 27 8.31 21.78 -3.78
N ILE A 28 8.28 20.64 -4.49
CA ILE A 28 9.41 20.20 -5.33
C ILE A 28 9.76 21.37 -6.26
N PRO A 29 10.96 21.96 -6.18
CA PRO A 29 11.35 23.05 -7.07
C PRO A 29 11.32 22.54 -8.51
N ALA A 30 10.87 23.39 -9.45
CA ALA A 30 10.83 23.05 -10.88
C ALA A 30 12.21 22.68 -11.46
N ASN A 31 13.29 23.05 -10.76
CA ASN A 31 14.68 22.76 -11.08
C ASN A 31 15.32 21.72 -10.13
N ALA A 32 14.53 20.99 -9.35
CA ALA A 32 15.05 19.90 -8.52
C ALA A 32 15.81 18.93 -9.41
N ARG A 33 17.03 18.60 -9.01
CA ARG A 33 17.84 17.61 -9.71
C ARG A 33 17.27 16.23 -9.38
N HIS A 34 16.60 15.62 -10.35
CA HIS A 34 16.21 14.22 -10.25
C HIS A 34 17.46 13.36 -10.53
N PHE A 35 18.04 12.81 -9.49
CA PHE A 35 19.06 11.78 -9.62
C PHE A 35 18.36 10.45 -9.50
N ALA A 36 18.48 9.59 -10.51
CA ALA A 36 18.13 8.19 -10.36
C ALA A 36 19.19 7.56 -9.44
N LEU A 37 18.82 7.30 -8.19
CA LEU A 37 19.64 6.49 -7.32
C LEU A 37 19.13 5.05 -7.37
N PRO A 38 20.03 4.07 -7.45
CA PRO A 38 19.71 2.72 -7.07
C PRO A 38 19.17 2.72 -5.65
N TYR A 39 18.15 1.90 -5.38
CA TYR A 39 17.49 1.86 -4.06
C TYR A 39 18.47 1.53 -2.92
N ASP A 40 19.47 0.68 -3.19
CA ASP A 40 20.57 0.31 -2.29
C ASP A 40 21.52 1.47 -1.92
N LYS A 41 21.44 2.59 -2.64
CA LYS A 41 22.27 3.79 -2.41
C LYS A 41 21.50 4.98 -1.83
N ILE A 42 20.27 4.78 -1.32
CA ILE A 42 19.57 5.82 -0.57
C ILE A 42 20.40 6.13 0.68
N PRO A 43 20.85 7.39 0.89
CA PRO A 43 21.65 7.72 2.05
C PRO A 43 20.94 7.38 3.35
N ALA A 44 21.64 6.72 4.27
CA ALA A 44 21.12 6.49 5.62
C ALA A 44 20.76 7.86 6.25
N GLY A 45 19.49 8.05 6.60
CA GLY A 45 18.96 9.33 7.09
C GLY A 45 18.11 10.10 6.08
N ALA A 46 17.77 9.51 4.92
CA ALA A 46 16.71 10.05 4.08
C ALA A 46 15.44 10.25 4.93
N VAL A 47 15.00 11.50 5.04
CA VAL A 47 13.78 11.81 5.79
C VAL A 47 12.61 11.30 4.96
N LYS A 48 11.83 10.33 5.49
CA LYS A 48 10.51 10.00 4.91
C LYS A 48 9.78 11.32 4.69
N ALA A 49 9.44 11.61 3.43
CA ALA A 49 8.74 12.83 3.10
C ALA A 49 7.40 12.81 3.83
N LYS A 50 7.27 13.56 4.92
CA LYS A 50 5.99 13.79 5.57
C LYS A 50 5.14 14.56 4.57
N THR A 51 4.12 13.91 4.11
CA THR A 51 3.07 14.31 3.19
C THR A 51 2.88 15.81 2.99
N GLY A 52 3.22 16.30 1.79
CA GLY A 52 2.77 17.56 1.25
C GLY A 52 2.19 17.34 -0.15
N PRO A 53 1.23 18.15 -0.61
CA PRO A 53 0.48 17.87 -1.81
C PRO A 53 1.37 17.95 -3.06
N LEU A 54 1.52 16.83 -3.78
CA LEU A 54 1.89 16.88 -5.18
C LEU A 54 0.72 17.52 -5.93
N LYS A 55 0.74 18.85 -6.12
CA LYS A 55 -0.11 19.43 -7.15
C LYS A 55 0.32 18.81 -8.48
N ALA A 56 -0.65 18.37 -9.29
CA ALA A 56 -0.44 18.04 -10.69
C ALA A 56 0.10 19.28 -11.41
N GLY A 57 1.40 19.53 -11.27
CA GLY A 57 2.14 20.60 -11.91
C GLY A 57 2.99 19.97 -13.00
N LYS A 58 3.05 20.62 -14.14
CA LYS A 58 3.91 20.23 -15.25
C LYS A 58 5.29 19.86 -14.72
N ARG A 59 5.62 18.55 -14.73
CA ARG A 59 6.97 18.07 -14.40
C ARG A 59 7.97 18.79 -15.32
N ALA A 60 9.10 19.19 -14.77
CA ALA A 60 10.18 19.77 -15.57
C ALA A 60 10.60 18.75 -16.65
N LYS A 61 10.81 19.26 -17.87
CA LYS A 61 11.30 18.42 -18.99
C LYS A 61 12.57 17.71 -18.56
N ALA A 62 12.55 16.36 -18.64
CA ALA A 62 13.75 15.57 -18.51
C ALA A 62 14.79 16.07 -19.52
N PHE A 63 16.04 16.18 -19.06
CA PHE A 63 17.14 16.60 -19.90
C PHE A 63 17.36 15.52 -20.98
N GLN A 64 16.96 15.77 -22.21
CA GLN A 64 17.30 14.93 -23.34
C GLN A 64 18.76 15.20 -23.72
N THR A 65 19.63 14.25 -23.47
CA THR A 65 20.93 14.21 -24.15
C THR A 65 20.73 13.54 -25.51
N PRO A 66 20.97 14.21 -26.63
CA PRO A 66 20.84 13.59 -27.94
C PRO A 66 21.96 12.55 -28.14
N GLY A 67 21.61 11.32 -28.44
CA GLY A 67 22.47 10.39 -29.18
C GLY A 67 23.33 9.42 -28.39
N SER A 68 22.81 8.70 -27.41
CA SER A 68 23.46 7.47 -26.94
C SER A 68 22.56 6.27 -27.23
N LYS A 69 23.06 5.35 -28.07
CA LYS A 69 22.47 4.02 -28.26
C LYS A 69 23.00 3.12 -27.13
N THR A 70 22.33 3.12 -25.99
CA THR A 70 22.65 2.26 -24.84
C THR A 70 21.38 1.69 -24.24
N LYS A 71 21.41 0.48 -23.73
CA LYS A 71 20.30 -0.48 -23.56
C LYS A 71 20.49 -1.20 -22.21
N ILE A 72 19.46 -1.87 -21.55
CA ILE A 72 19.74 -2.99 -20.61
C ILE A 72 21.10 -3.50 -21.03
N VAL A 73 22.04 -3.67 -20.17
CA VAL A 73 23.42 -3.78 -20.64
C VAL A 73 23.48 -4.69 -21.90
N ASN A 74 23.81 -4.09 -23.04
CA ASN A 74 23.75 -4.73 -24.37
C ASN A 74 22.41 -5.35 -24.81
N GLY A 75 21.28 -4.93 -24.23
CA GLY A 75 19.92 -5.26 -24.66
C GLY A 75 19.38 -4.37 -25.80
N ASP A 76 18.09 -4.39 -26.12
CA ASP A 76 17.41 -3.57 -27.13
C ASP A 76 16.37 -2.64 -26.49
N ILE A 77 16.09 -1.47 -27.11
CA ILE A 77 14.95 -0.67 -26.74
C ILE A 77 13.69 -1.52 -26.91
N ALA A 78 12.87 -1.56 -25.88
CA ALA A 78 11.62 -2.29 -25.89
C ALA A 78 10.43 -1.31 -25.91
N HIS A 79 9.28 -1.79 -26.39
CA HIS A 79 8.05 -1.05 -26.37
C HIS A 79 7.11 -1.61 -25.30
N SER A 80 6.51 -0.75 -24.53
CA SER A 80 5.55 -1.12 -23.47
C SER A 80 4.34 -1.89 -24.02
N ALA A 81 4.00 -1.67 -25.29
CA ALA A 81 2.97 -2.42 -26.00
C ALA A 81 3.33 -3.92 -26.19
N ASP A 82 4.62 -4.26 -26.27
CA ASP A 82 5.10 -5.63 -26.35
C ASP A 82 5.17 -6.31 -24.97
N PHE A 83 5.14 -5.52 -23.90
CA PHE A 83 5.22 -5.96 -22.51
C PHE A 83 4.13 -5.29 -21.65
N PRO A 84 2.85 -5.46 -21.96
CA PRO A 84 1.76 -4.68 -21.33
C PRO A 84 1.60 -4.92 -19.83
N GLY A 85 2.19 -5.99 -19.28
CA GLY A 85 2.26 -6.27 -17.85
C GLY A 85 3.48 -5.70 -17.14
N VAL A 86 4.44 -5.09 -17.85
CA VAL A 86 5.63 -4.51 -17.22
C VAL A 86 5.41 -3.04 -16.91
N VAL A 87 5.75 -2.63 -15.69
CA VAL A 87 5.52 -1.27 -15.18
C VAL A 87 6.79 -0.69 -14.57
N GLY A 88 6.93 0.63 -14.63
CA GLY A 88 7.94 1.36 -13.85
C GLY A 88 7.40 1.70 -12.46
N ILE A 89 8.26 1.68 -11.46
CA ILE A 89 7.96 2.11 -10.10
C ILE A 89 8.90 3.27 -9.79
N GLN A 90 8.36 4.43 -9.46
CA GLN A 90 9.14 5.60 -9.09
C GLN A 90 8.73 6.10 -7.71
N SER A 91 9.74 6.33 -6.85
CA SER A 91 9.57 6.88 -5.51
C SER A 91 10.42 8.13 -5.36
N ASP A 92 9.78 9.24 -5.01
CA ASP A 92 10.46 10.51 -4.74
C ASP A 92 10.67 10.66 -3.22
N PHE A 93 11.86 11.07 -2.80
CA PHE A 93 12.22 11.27 -1.40
C PHE A 93 13.23 12.39 -1.26
N ILE A 94 13.38 12.93 -0.04
CA ILE A 94 14.37 13.96 0.27
C ILE A 94 15.55 13.29 0.97
N ALA A 95 16.75 13.54 0.44
CA ALA A 95 18.01 13.18 1.07
C ALA A 95 19.05 14.29 0.86
N ASN A 96 20.08 14.31 1.68
CA ASN A 96 21.16 15.29 1.48
C ASN A 96 21.96 14.98 0.21
N ASP A 97 22.29 16.02 -0.54
CA ASP A 97 23.24 15.94 -1.65
C ASP A 97 24.69 15.78 -1.13
N ALA A 98 25.65 15.68 -2.05
CA ALA A 98 27.07 15.55 -1.72
C ALA A 98 27.63 16.73 -0.88
N ASN A 99 26.93 17.86 -0.84
CA ASN A 99 27.28 19.06 -0.07
C ASN A 99 26.55 19.14 1.27
N GLY A 100 25.72 18.14 1.59
CA GLY A 100 24.93 18.11 2.82
C GLY A 100 23.62 18.89 2.76
N ASN A 101 23.21 19.39 1.59
CA ASN A 101 21.96 20.13 1.42
C ASN A 101 20.80 19.18 1.12
N PRO A 102 19.58 19.41 1.67
CA PRO A 102 18.40 18.65 1.29
C PRO A 102 18.10 18.76 -0.20
N ALA A 103 17.96 17.65 -0.88
CA ALA A 103 17.63 17.55 -2.29
C ALA A 103 16.57 16.49 -2.54
N TRP A 104 15.77 16.65 -3.59
CA TRP A 104 14.85 15.62 -4.04
C TRP A 104 15.57 14.59 -4.89
N TRP A 105 15.29 13.34 -4.60
CA TRP A 105 15.81 12.17 -5.30
C TRP A 105 14.66 11.33 -5.80
N THR A 106 14.81 10.65 -6.93
CA THR A 106 13.87 9.66 -7.43
C THR A 106 14.59 8.32 -7.52
N SER A 107 14.09 7.30 -6.84
CA SER A 107 14.48 5.92 -7.10
C SER A 107 13.58 5.32 -8.18
N THR A 108 14.14 4.40 -8.97
CA THR A 108 13.40 3.68 -10.01
C THR A 108 13.60 2.19 -9.79
N CYS A 109 12.48 1.47 -9.80
CA CYS A 109 12.41 0.02 -9.89
C CYS A 109 11.48 -0.37 -11.06
N THR A 110 11.45 -1.63 -11.37
CA THR A 110 10.54 -2.23 -12.34
C THR A 110 9.60 -3.19 -11.61
N GLY A 111 8.45 -3.49 -12.18
CA GLY A 111 7.51 -4.46 -11.63
C GLY A 111 6.64 -5.09 -12.71
N THR A 112 5.80 -6.05 -12.31
CA THR A 112 4.85 -6.74 -13.16
C THR A 112 3.45 -6.72 -12.61
N VAL A 113 2.47 -6.51 -13.46
CA VAL A 113 1.05 -6.50 -13.10
C VAL A 113 0.60 -7.93 -12.76
N LEU A 114 0.05 -8.12 -11.57
CA LEU A 114 -0.58 -9.36 -11.12
C LEU A 114 -2.10 -9.30 -11.24
N SER A 115 -2.66 -8.11 -11.04
CA SER A 115 -4.07 -7.78 -11.22
C SER A 115 -4.22 -6.27 -11.42
N PRO A 116 -5.40 -5.74 -11.74
CA PRO A 116 -5.58 -4.30 -11.87
C PRO A 116 -5.12 -3.48 -10.66
N THR A 117 -5.08 -4.07 -9.48
CA THR A 117 -4.69 -3.40 -8.23
C THR A 117 -3.47 -3.98 -7.54
N ARG A 118 -2.74 -4.91 -8.20
CA ARG A 118 -1.57 -5.58 -7.61
C ARG A 118 -0.40 -5.60 -8.57
N VAL A 119 0.78 -5.23 -8.08
CA VAL A 119 2.04 -5.25 -8.85
C VAL A 119 3.10 -6.00 -8.07
N LEU A 120 3.72 -6.99 -8.69
CA LEU A 120 4.89 -7.70 -8.17
C LEU A 120 6.15 -6.88 -8.40
N THR A 121 7.02 -6.84 -7.41
CA THR A 121 8.36 -6.23 -7.50
C THR A 121 9.31 -6.89 -6.50
N ALA A 122 10.55 -6.43 -6.42
CA ALA A 122 11.50 -6.89 -5.42
C ALA A 122 11.19 -6.33 -4.03
N GLY A 123 11.50 -7.09 -3.00
CA GLY A 123 11.35 -6.67 -1.60
C GLY A 123 12.16 -5.43 -1.29
N HIS A 124 13.42 -5.37 -1.74
CA HIS A 124 14.29 -4.22 -1.52
C HIS A 124 13.77 -2.92 -2.18
N CYS A 125 12.90 -3.00 -3.19
CA CYS A 125 12.24 -1.83 -3.78
C CYS A 125 11.17 -1.21 -2.88
N THR A 126 10.70 -1.92 -1.85
CA THR A 126 9.51 -1.53 -1.09
C THR A 126 9.77 -1.27 0.39
N VAL A 127 10.95 -1.62 0.87
CA VAL A 127 11.32 -1.34 2.25
C VAL A 127 11.36 0.17 2.48
N ASP A 128 10.67 0.63 3.51
CA ASP A 128 10.56 2.05 3.86
C ASP A 128 10.00 2.95 2.74
N LEU A 129 9.13 2.39 1.90
CA LEU A 129 8.56 3.09 0.76
C LEU A 129 7.77 4.34 1.19
N PRO A 130 8.02 5.52 0.60
CA PRO A 130 7.22 6.70 0.86
C PRO A 130 5.94 6.66 0.02
N TYR A 131 4.87 6.02 0.49
CA TYR A 131 3.62 5.77 -0.27
C TYR A 131 3.07 7.03 -0.97
N GLY A 132 2.99 8.15 -0.26
CA GLY A 132 2.48 9.41 -0.82
C GLY A 132 3.28 9.98 -1.99
N TYR A 133 4.49 9.44 -2.24
CA TYR A 133 5.42 9.86 -3.29
C TYR A 133 5.84 8.71 -4.19
N THR A 134 5.21 7.53 -4.02
CA THR A 134 5.46 6.36 -4.86
C THR A 134 4.32 6.17 -5.84
N GLN A 135 4.68 5.95 -7.09
CA GLN A 135 3.76 5.72 -8.19
C GLN A 135 4.20 4.56 -9.05
N VAL A 136 3.23 3.82 -9.55
CA VAL A 136 3.37 2.80 -10.59
C VAL A 136 2.99 3.43 -11.92
N ILE A 137 3.83 3.27 -12.93
CA ILE A 137 3.67 3.87 -14.26
C ILE A 137 3.57 2.75 -15.28
N ALA A 138 2.41 2.60 -15.91
CA ALA A 138 2.12 1.57 -16.90
C ALA A 138 2.04 2.16 -18.30
N GLY A 139 2.43 1.39 -19.32
CA GLY A 139 2.23 1.71 -20.74
C GLY A 139 3.11 2.85 -21.26
N ARG A 140 4.31 3.03 -20.71
CA ARG A 140 5.28 4.02 -21.20
C ARG A 140 6.56 3.34 -21.64
N ASP A 141 7.06 3.71 -22.81
CA ASP A 141 8.39 3.33 -23.27
C ASP A 141 9.48 4.14 -22.56
N ASN A 142 9.11 5.34 -22.09
CA ASN A 142 9.96 6.21 -21.29
C ASN A 142 9.14 6.78 -20.13
N LEU A 143 9.54 6.50 -18.90
CA LEU A 143 8.84 6.97 -17.70
C LEU A 143 8.72 8.50 -17.62
N ALA A 144 9.64 9.23 -18.28
CA ALA A 144 9.59 10.69 -18.35
C ALA A 144 8.50 11.24 -19.29
N ASP A 145 7.90 10.40 -20.13
CA ASP A 145 6.78 10.80 -21.00
C ASP A 145 5.51 10.99 -20.19
N ASN A 146 5.02 12.22 -20.12
CA ASN A 146 3.81 12.58 -19.38
C ASN A 146 2.55 12.55 -20.25
N THR A 147 2.67 12.20 -21.53
CA THR A 147 1.58 12.31 -22.51
C THR A 147 0.89 10.98 -22.76
N SER A 148 1.49 9.87 -22.33
CA SER A 148 1.00 8.51 -22.53
C SER A 148 0.96 7.69 -21.24
N GLY A 149 0.35 6.50 -21.31
CA GLY A 149 0.29 5.55 -20.22
C GLY A 149 -0.64 5.95 -19.08
N PHE A 150 -0.57 5.20 -17.99
CA PHE A 150 -1.39 5.37 -16.79
C PHE A 150 -0.47 5.44 -15.56
N VAL A 151 -0.80 6.30 -14.61
CA VAL A 151 -0.08 6.46 -13.34
C VAL A 151 -1.00 6.08 -12.21
N ALA A 152 -0.65 5.03 -11.48
CA ALA A 152 -1.35 4.58 -10.29
C ALA A 152 -0.55 4.92 -9.03
N ARG A 153 -1.26 5.34 -7.98
CA ARG A 153 -0.67 5.57 -6.64
C ARG A 153 -0.58 4.25 -5.90
N VAL A 154 0.44 4.12 -5.07
CA VAL A 154 0.58 2.96 -4.17
C VAL A 154 -0.13 3.28 -2.86
N SER A 155 -0.92 2.35 -2.34
CA SER A 155 -1.62 2.48 -1.06
C SER A 155 -1.01 1.64 0.05
N ASN A 156 -0.43 0.49 -0.30
CA ASN A 156 0.16 -0.42 0.67
C ASN A 156 1.19 -1.32 0.00
N THR A 157 1.98 -2.05 0.79
CA THR A 157 2.91 -3.07 0.32
C THR A 157 2.82 -4.31 1.18
N TRP A 158 2.84 -5.47 0.53
CA TRP A 158 3.17 -6.72 1.20
C TRP A 158 4.62 -7.07 0.92
N LEU A 159 5.43 -7.15 1.95
CA LEU A 159 6.79 -7.64 1.89
C LEU A 159 6.82 -9.10 2.33
N HIS A 160 7.56 -9.96 1.61
CA HIS A 160 7.65 -11.35 2.00
C HIS A 160 8.15 -11.48 3.45
N PRO A 161 7.43 -12.19 4.36
CA PRO A 161 7.73 -12.17 5.80
C PRO A 161 9.09 -12.76 6.16
N SER A 162 9.69 -13.54 5.26
CA SER A 162 11.05 -14.08 5.42
C SER A 162 12.11 -13.29 4.66
N TYR A 163 11.80 -12.08 4.17
CA TYR A 163 12.80 -11.19 3.59
C TYR A 163 13.71 -10.65 4.70
N ASN A 164 15.01 -10.80 4.52
CA ASN A 164 16.00 -10.58 5.57
C ASN A 164 16.65 -9.19 5.55
N TYR A 165 15.88 -8.14 5.29
CA TYR A 165 16.37 -6.76 5.12
C TYR A 165 17.31 -6.28 6.24
N GLN A 166 16.96 -6.48 7.51
CA GLN A 166 17.79 -6.03 8.64
C GLN A 166 19.18 -6.67 8.65
N ALA A 167 19.26 -7.94 8.31
CA ALA A 167 20.55 -8.64 8.21
C ALA A 167 21.35 -8.10 7.02
N GLN A 168 20.69 -7.79 5.90
CA GLN A 168 21.31 -7.23 4.71
C GLN A 168 21.87 -5.81 4.95
N VAL A 169 21.15 -4.96 5.70
CA VAL A 169 21.62 -3.62 6.07
C VAL A 169 22.83 -3.66 7.00
N THR A 170 22.86 -4.63 7.92
CA THR A 170 23.97 -4.76 8.89
C THR A 170 25.22 -5.39 8.30
N ASP A 171 25.08 -6.29 7.32
CA ASP A 171 26.18 -6.96 6.64
C ASP A 171 25.85 -7.23 5.17
N PRO A 172 25.83 -6.18 4.32
CA PRO A 172 25.44 -6.30 2.92
C PRO A 172 26.42 -7.13 2.08
N GLN A 173 27.66 -7.30 2.55
CA GLN A 173 28.68 -8.06 1.80
C GLN A 173 28.58 -9.57 2.03
N ASN A 174 27.99 -10.02 3.13
CA ASN A 174 27.90 -11.44 3.48
C ASN A 174 26.45 -11.94 3.57
N THR A 175 25.48 -11.06 3.45
CA THR A 175 24.06 -11.40 3.57
C THR A 175 23.32 -11.10 2.27
N PRO A 176 23.16 -12.10 1.39
CA PRO A 176 22.40 -11.93 0.15
C PRO A 176 20.90 -11.72 0.45
N PRO A 177 20.18 -11.00 -0.42
CA PRO A 177 18.74 -10.81 -0.28
C PRO A 177 18.00 -12.14 -0.55
N LYS A 178 17.45 -12.74 0.51
CA LYS A 178 16.62 -13.95 0.42
C LYS A 178 15.14 -13.59 0.43
N ASN A 179 14.35 -14.31 -0.38
CA ASN A 179 12.92 -14.06 -0.52
C ASN A 179 12.60 -12.62 -0.91
N ASP A 180 13.38 -12.08 -1.83
CA ASP A 180 13.35 -10.68 -2.25
C ASP A 180 12.17 -10.40 -3.19
N VAL A 181 10.96 -10.53 -2.68
CA VAL A 181 9.71 -10.24 -3.39
C VAL A 181 8.77 -9.42 -2.52
N SER A 182 8.04 -8.55 -3.18
CA SER A 182 7.00 -7.72 -2.58
C SER A 182 5.85 -7.53 -3.57
N VAL A 183 4.65 -7.27 -3.04
CA VAL A 183 3.48 -6.90 -3.84
C VAL A 183 3.03 -5.51 -3.41
N LEU A 184 2.90 -4.62 -4.39
CA LEU A 184 2.32 -3.29 -4.20
C LEU A 184 0.82 -3.36 -4.35
N ASP A 185 0.10 -2.73 -3.44
CA ASP A 185 -1.33 -2.46 -3.55
C ASP A 185 -1.53 -1.10 -4.19
N LEU A 186 -2.32 -1.03 -5.25
CA LEU A 186 -2.58 0.21 -5.95
C LEU A 186 -3.89 0.84 -5.47
N LYS A 187 -3.85 2.13 -5.25
CA LYS A 187 -5.02 2.97 -4.96
C LYS A 187 -5.91 3.14 -6.18
N ASP A 188 -5.25 3.28 -7.34
CA ASP A 188 -5.89 3.49 -8.62
C ASP A 188 -5.77 2.20 -9.44
N ALA A 189 -6.89 1.58 -9.80
CA ALA A 189 -6.87 0.36 -10.60
C ALA A 189 -6.32 0.62 -12.01
N LEU A 190 -5.39 -0.21 -12.43
CA LEU A 190 -4.85 -0.17 -13.79
C LEU A 190 -5.94 -0.55 -14.80
N PRO A 191 -6.06 0.16 -15.93
CA PRO A 191 -6.93 -0.25 -17.03
C PRO A 191 -6.62 -1.66 -17.55
N ASP A 192 -7.64 -2.38 -18.02
CA ASP A 192 -7.53 -3.78 -18.48
C ASP A 192 -6.58 -4.01 -19.66
N VAL A 193 -6.13 -2.95 -20.31
CA VAL A 193 -5.09 -3.04 -21.36
C VAL A 193 -3.74 -3.50 -20.77
N TYR A 194 -3.49 -3.21 -19.52
CA TYR A 194 -2.28 -3.64 -18.80
C TYR A 194 -2.52 -5.03 -18.20
N LYS A 195 -2.04 -6.05 -18.90
CA LYS A 195 -2.38 -7.45 -18.64
C LYS A 195 -1.63 -8.00 -17.44
N ALA A 196 -2.34 -8.76 -16.63
CA ALA A 196 -1.71 -9.58 -15.59
C ALA A 196 -0.71 -10.57 -16.21
N THR A 197 0.38 -10.76 -15.49
CA THR A 197 1.47 -11.66 -15.87
C THR A 197 1.26 -13.03 -15.23
N ASP A 198 1.43 -14.07 -16.04
CA ASP A 198 1.42 -15.45 -15.53
C ASP A 198 2.74 -15.76 -14.83
N LEU A 199 2.66 -16.27 -13.60
CA LEU A 199 3.80 -16.71 -12.82
C LEU A 199 3.97 -18.23 -12.94
N ILE A 200 5.23 -18.70 -12.96
CA ILE A 200 5.55 -20.11 -12.84
C ILE A 200 4.86 -20.74 -11.61
N ALA A 201 4.44 -21.99 -11.73
CA ALA A 201 3.74 -22.66 -10.63
C ALA A 201 4.67 -22.88 -9.43
N GLN A 202 4.13 -22.73 -8.22
CA GLN A 202 4.83 -23.08 -6.98
C GLN A 202 5.24 -24.56 -7.01
N GLY A 203 6.51 -24.82 -6.69
CA GLY A 203 7.07 -26.17 -6.68
C GLY A 203 7.39 -26.74 -8.08
N ALA A 204 7.26 -25.94 -9.14
CA ALA A 204 7.76 -26.35 -10.46
C ALA A 204 9.27 -26.53 -10.41
N ALA A 205 9.78 -27.41 -11.27
CA ALA A 205 11.23 -27.57 -11.45
C ALA A 205 11.88 -26.27 -11.94
N ASP A 206 13.15 -26.07 -11.59
CA ASP A 206 13.93 -24.97 -12.12
C ASP A 206 14.00 -25.06 -13.65
N PRO A 207 14.02 -23.91 -14.33
CA PRO A 207 14.22 -23.89 -15.78
C PRO A 207 15.49 -24.61 -16.19
N ALA A 208 15.42 -25.34 -17.29
CA ALA A 208 16.60 -26.04 -17.79
C ALA A 208 17.73 -25.06 -18.12
N ALA A 209 18.95 -25.38 -17.74
CA ALA A 209 20.12 -24.55 -18.07
C ALA A 209 20.31 -24.41 -19.59
N GLY A 210 20.66 -23.19 -20.02
CA GLY A 210 20.82 -22.83 -21.43
C GLY A 210 19.50 -22.52 -22.13
N GLN A 211 18.40 -22.45 -21.42
CA GLN A 211 17.11 -22.03 -21.96
C GLN A 211 17.09 -20.51 -22.12
N ASP A 212 16.67 -20.03 -23.28
CA ASP A 212 16.50 -18.60 -23.53
C ASP A 212 15.40 -18.02 -22.67
N ALA A 213 15.73 -16.92 -22.01
CA ALA A 213 14.81 -16.14 -21.18
C ALA A 213 14.91 -14.64 -21.53
N THR A 214 13.82 -13.90 -21.34
CA THR A 214 13.78 -12.47 -21.64
C THR A 214 13.75 -11.67 -20.34
N ILE A 215 14.72 -10.78 -20.13
CA ILE A 215 14.73 -9.77 -19.08
C ILE A 215 14.20 -8.45 -19.61
N VAL A 216 13.43 -7.73 -18.79
CA VAL A 216 12.80 -6.46 -19.18
C VAL A 216 12.83 -5.48 -18.01
N GLY A 217 13.17 -4.19 -18.25
CA GLY A 217 13.15 -3.21 -17.21
C GLY A 217 13.45 -1.78 -17.65
N TYR A 218 13.37 -0.87 -16.69
CA TYR A 218 13.58 0.56 -16.85
C TYR A 218 14.92 1.04 -16.27
N GLY A 219 15.82 0.12 -16.00
CA GLY A 219 17.10 0.41 -15.37
C GLY A 219 18.08 1.17 -16.25
N ILE A 220 19.25 1.49 -15.67
CA ILE A 220 20.38 2.05 -16.40
C ILE A 220 21.02 0.99 -17.30
N THR A 221 21.68 1.45 -18.33
CA THR A 221 22.19 0.57 -19.40
C THR A 221 23.68 0.27 -19.30
N LYS A 222 24.33 0.80 -18.28
CA LYS A 222 25.73 0.53 -17.92
C LYS A 222 26.00 0.90 -16.48
N GLU A 223 26.95 0.24 -15.84
CA GLU A 223 27.40 0.56 -14.49
C GLU A 223 27.77 2.04 -14.35
N GLY A 224 27.22 2.71 -13.32
CA GLY A 224 27.42 4.14 -13.08
C GLY A 224 26.74 5.07 -14.09
N GLY A 225 25.84 4.55 -14.92
CA GLY A 225 25.00 5.34 -15.84
C GLY A 225 23.95 6.18 -15.10
N SER A 226 23.28 7.07 -15.85
CA SER A 226 22.19 7.93 -15.32
C SER A 226 20.98 7.97 -16.25
N ASP A 227 20.84 6.96 -17.11
CA ASP A 227 19.87 6.86 -18.20
C ASP A 227 18.67 5.96 -17.89
N SER A 228 18.36 5.74 -16.61
CA SER A 228 17.19 4.96 -16.20
C SER A 228 15.86 5.61 -16.63
N GLY A 229 14.84 4.77 -16.77
CA GLY A 229 13.49 5.21 -17.11
C GLY A 229 13.08 4.92 -18.55
N VAL A 230 13.95 4.43 -19.41
CA VAL A 230 13.62 3.91 -20.76
C VAL A 230 13.50 2.39 -20.70
N LEU A 231 12.42 1.85 -21.27
CA LEU A 231 12.19 0.41 -21.30
C LEU A 231 13.15 -0.29 -22.24
N HIS A 232 13.83 -1.32 -21.73
CA HIS A 232 14.74 -2.16 -22.48
C HIS A 232 14.44 -3.65 -22.24
N SER A 233 14.87 -4.49 -23.17
CA SER A 233 14.83 -5.95 -23.02
C SER A 233 16.09 -6.61 -23.58
N ALA A 234 16.43 -7.79 -23.05
CA ALA A 234 17.45 -8.63 -23.60
C ALA A 234 17.10 -10.11 -23.47
N THR A 235 17.62 -10.93 -24.39
CA THR A 235 17.61 -12.37 -24.22
C THR A 235 18.88 -12.79 -23.51
N VAL A 236 18.69 -13.52 -22.40
CA VAL A 236 19.73 -14.14 -21.57
C VAL A 236 19.46 -15.65 -21.47
N GLN A 237 20.34 -16.40 -20.83
CA GLN A 237 20.16 -17.83 -20.64
C GLN A 237 20.08 -18.17 -19.15
N THR A 238 19.14 -19.04 -18.80
CA THR A 238 19.07 -19.67 -17.47
C THR A 238 20.29 -20.53 -17.23
N GLN A 239 20.76 -20.62 -16.01
CA GLN A 239 21.92 -21.38 -15.60
C GLN A 239 21.54 -22.39 -14.50
N LYS A 240 22.43 -23.39 -14.30
CA LYS A 240 22.34 -24.27 -13.14
C LYS A 240 22.74 -23.48 -11.87
N ASP A 241 22.13 -23.78 -10.74
CA ASP A 241 22.54 -23.23 -9.45
C ASP A 241 24.02 -23.48 -9.15
N SER A 242 24.54 -24.66 -9.55
CA SER A 242 25.95 -25.00 -9.41
C SER A 242 26.88 -24.07 -10.18
N THR A 243 26.40 -23.31 -11.14
CA THR A 243 27.18 -22.27 -11.83
C THR A 243 27.28 -21.02 -10.94
N CYS A 244 26.17 -20.55 -10.37
CA CYS A 244 26.15 -19.35 -9.54
C CYS A 244 26.74 -19.58 -8.13
N THR A 245 26.76 -20.82 -7.62
CA THR A 245 27.42 -21.16 -6.35
C THR A 245 28.95 -21.29 -6.48
N GLN A 246 29.54 -21.18 -7.67
CA GLN A 246 31.00 -21.18 -7.82
C GLN A 246 31.61 -19.92 -7.17
N PRO A 247 32.80 -20.03 -6.54
CA PRO A 247 33.50 -18.88 -5.96
C PRO A 247 33.83 -17.75 -6.95
N SER A 248 33.92 -18.08 -8.27
CA SER A 248 34.09 -17.10 -9.34
C SER A 248 32.83 -16.32 -9.68
N GLN A 249 31.67 -16.72 -9.14
CA GLN A 249 30.38 -16.07 -9.28
C GLN A 249 29.97 -15.52 -7.91
N PHE A 250 28.96 -16.09 -7.27
CA PHE A 250 28.44 -15.61 -5.99
C PHE A 250 28.91 -16.46 -4.79
N GLY A 251 29.42 -17.67 -5.04
CA GLY A 251 29.84 -18.59 -3.98
C GLY A 251 28.70 -18.93 -3.04
N THR A 252 28.94 -18.82 -1.75
CA THR A 252 27.96 -19.09 -0.68
C THR A 252 26.87 -18.02 -0.55
N GLN A 253 26.97 -16.92 -1.28
CA GLN A 253 25.95 -15.88 -1.27
C GLN A 253 24.73 -16.24 -2.14
N PHE A 254 24.89 -17.14 -3.11
CA PHE A 254 23.77 -17.65 -3.89
C PHE A 254 23.07 -18.78 -3.12
N ASP A 255 21.78 -18.58 -2.84
CA ASP A 255 20.93 -19.56 -2.16
C ASP A 255 19.96 -20.21 -3.17
N PRO A 256 20.22 -21.45 -3.62
CA PRO A 256 19.37 -22.14 -4.59
C PRO A 256 17.92 -22.35 -4.15
N THR A 257 17.63 -22.22 -2.87
CA THR A 257 16.27 -22.41 -2.35
C THR A 257 15.37 -21.17 -2.52
N THR A 258 15.97 -20.02 -2.85
CA THR A 258 15.24 -18.74 -2.98
C THR A 258 15.66 -17.94 -4.22
N MET A 259 16.69 -18.38 -4.95
CA MET A 259 17.28 -17.63 -6.05
C MET A 259 17.34 -18.47 -7.34
N LEU A 260 17.17 -17.79 -8.45
CA LEU A 260 17.35 -18.29 -9.81
C LEU A 260 18.57 -17.62 -10.44
N CYS A 261 19.40 -18.40 -11.16
CA CYS A 261 20.60 -17.95 -11.85
C CYS A 261 20.36 -17.78 -13.35
N ALA A 262 20.62 -16.60 -13.91
CA ALA A 262 20.53 -16.36 -15.36
C ALA A 262 21.44 -15.21 -15.80
N GLY A 263 21.78 -15.14 -17.11
CA GLY A 263 22.59 -14.07 -17.70
C GLY A 263 23.25 -14.50 -19.00
N ASP A 264 23.91 -13.56 -19.66
CA ASP A 264 24.74 -13.81 -20.84
C ASP A 264 26.10 -13.13 -20.65
N VAL A 265 27.00 -13.80 -19.94
CA VAL A 265 28.35 -13.29 -19.63
C VAL A 265 29.25 -13.16 -20.84
N VAL A 266 28.94 -13.85 -21.96
CA VAL A 266 29.72 -13.81 -23.20
C VAL A 266 29.42 -12.52 -23.98
N ASN A 267 28.15 -12.16 -24.09
CA ASN A 267 27.71 -10.95 -24.78
C ASN A 267 27.48 -9.79 -23.79
N HIS A 268 27.79 -9.99 -22.51
CA HIS A 268 27.64 -8.99 -21.44
C HIS A 268 26.22 -8.44 -21.33
N LYS A 269 25.18 -9.30 -21.52
CA LYS A 269 23.78 -8.92 -21.35
C LYS A 269 23.35 -9.23 -19.92
N ASP A 270 22.85 -8.19 -19.24
CA ASP A 270 22.55 -8.26 -17.84
C ASP A 270 21.51 -7.21 -17.43
N THR A 271 20.86 -7.42 -16.29
CA THR A 271 20.09 -6.40 -15.58
C THR A 271 21.01 -5.42 -14.86
N CYS A 272 20.54 -4.21 -14.62
CA CYS A 272 21.29 -3.18 -13.92
C CYS A 272 20.39 -2.41 -12.95
N HIS A 273 20.95 -1.39 -12.29
CA HIS A 273 20.22 -0.55 -11.32
C HIS A 273 18.95 0.08 -11.92
N GLY A 274 17.80 -0.16 -11.31
CA GLY A 274 16.48 0.25 -11.79
C GLY A 274 15.71 -0.86 -12.54
N ASP A 275 16.37 -1.96 -12.95
CA ASP A 275 15.70 -3.17 -13.40
C ASP A 275 15.21 -4.03 -12.22
N SER A 276 15.66 -3.73 -11.00
CA SER A 276 15.23 -4.35 -9.76
C SER A 276 13.71 -4.48 -9.70
N GLY A 277 13.21 -5.67 -9.34
CA GLY A 277 11.79 -5.97 -9.32
C GLY A 277 11.19 -6.30 -10.68
N GLY A 278 11.92 -6.11 -11.76
CA GLY A 278 11.50 -6.48 -13.12
C GLY A 278 11.56 -7.98 -13.37
N PRO A 279 10.85 -8.45 -14.40
CA PRO A 279 10.70 -9.86 -14.70
C PRO A 279 11.87 -10.47 -15.44
N ILE A 280 12.07 -11.77 -15.23
CA ILE A 280 12.68 -12.67 -16.19
C ILE A 280 11.63 -13.66 -16.68
N PHE A 281 11.38 -13.69 -17.99
CA PHE A 281 10.33 -14.47 -18.63
C PHE A 281 10.89 -15.67 -19.39
N LEU A 282 10.18 -16.81 -19.33
CA LEU A 282 10.24 -17.86 -20.33
C LEU A 282 9.10 -17.70 -21.33
N GLY A 283 9.29 -18.28 -22.52
CA GLY A 283 8.30 -18.28 -23.59
C GLY A 283 8.33 -17.03 -24.46
N GLY A 284 7.68 -17.14 -25.62
CA GLY A 284 7.55 -16.04 -26.57
C GLY A 284 6.46 -15.04 -26.20
N PRO A 285 6.27 -13.95 -26.99
CA PRO A 285 5.34 -12.87 -26.68
C PRO A 285 3.89 -13.28 -26.39
N ALA A 286 3.43 -14.38 -26.98
CA ALA A 286 2.05 -14.86 -26.81
C ALA A 286 1.81 -15.73 -25.57
N ALA A 287 2.90 -16.20 -24.90
CA ALA A 287 2.79 -17.15 -23.78
C ALA A 287 3.99 -16.98 -22.82
N ARG A 288 4.21 -15.75 -22.36
CA ARG A 288 5.27 -15.47 -21.38
C ARG A 288 4.85 -15.94 -19.99
N VAL A 289 5.79 -16.59 -19.31
CA VAL A 289 5.66 -16.96 -17.89
C VAL A 289 6.81 -16.34 -17.14
N GLU A 290 6.53 -15.58 -16.11
CA GLU A 290 7.55 -14.99 -15.24
C GLU A 290 8.10 -16.07 -14.29
N ILE A 291 9.41 -16.29 -14.35
CA ILE A 291 10.11 -17.33 -13.59
C ILE A 291 10.92 -16.75 -12.42
N GLY A 292 11.18 -15.45 -12.43
CA GLY A 292 11.94 -14.78 -11.39
C GLY A 292 11.79 -13.26 -11.44
N VAL A 293 12.15 -12.65 -10.32
CA VAL A 293 12.14 -11.19 -10.09
C VAL A 293 13.57 -10.71 -9.96
N THR A 294 14.00 -9.71 -10.73
CA THR A 294 15.34 -9.14 -10.67
C THR A 294 15.66 -8.66 -9.26
N SER A 295 16.70 -9.22 -8.65
CA SER A 295 17.04 -9.01 -7.26
C SER A 295 18.42 -8.38 -7.08
N TRP A 296 19.49 -9.08 -7.36
CA TRP A 296 20.83 -8.57 -7.13
C TRP A 296 21.85 -9.16 -8.10
N GLY A 297 23.05 -8.55 -8.13
CA GLY A 297 24.18 -8.99 -8.94
C GLY A 297 25.45 -8.26 -8.51
N ASN A 298 26.55 -8.58 -9.16
CA ASN A 298 27.79 -7.85 -8.99
C ASN A 298 27.83 -6.61 -9.91
N VAL A 299 28.82 -6.48 -10.78
CA VAL A 299 28.94 -5.37 -11.73
C VAL A 299 28.08 -5.64 -12.95
N CYS A 300 27.20 -4.70 -13.30
CA CYS A 300 26.32 -4.81 -14.46
C CYS A 300 27.08 -5.06 -15.76
N GLY A 301 26.68 -6.10 -16.49
CA GLY A 301 27.35 -6.50 -17.74
C GLY A 301 28.78 -6.96 -17.56
N GLY A 302 29.18 -7.35 -16.36
CA GLY A 302 30.48 -7.94 -16.07
C GLY A 302 30.58 -9.42 -16.48
N ALA A 303 31.50 -10.12 -15.86
CA ALA A 303 31.67 -11.56 -16.03
C ALA A 303 30.83 -12.39 -15.04
N TYR A 304 29.77 -11.82 -14.53
CA TYR A 304 28.87 -12.42 -13.53
C TYR A 304 27.49 -12.63 -14.13
N TYR A 305 26.79 -13.65 -13.64
CA TYR A 305 25.39 -13.85 -13.91
C TYR A 305 24.55 -12.95 -12.98
N GLY A 306 23.27 -12.73 -13.30
CA GLY A 306 22.31 -12.10 -12.40
C GLY A 306 21.65 -13.11 -11.46
N ALA A 307 21.31 -12.68 -10.26
CA ALA A 307 20.51 -13.43 -9.30
C ALA A 307 19.09 -12.84 -9.23
N TYR A 308 18.11 -13.70 -9.41
CA TYR A 308 16.67 -13.37 -9.39
C TYR A 308 16.00 -14.08 -8.23
N ALA A 309 15.01 -13.47 -7.61
CA ALA A 309 14.17 -14.19 -6.66
C ALA A 309 13.35 -15.26 -7.40
N ALA A 310 13.50 -16.52 -7.00
CA ALA A 310 12.98 -17.69 -7.73
C ALA A 310 11.47 -17.85 -7.53
N LEU A 311 10.66 -17.57 -8.55
CA LEU A 311 9.21 -17.63 -8.44
C LEU A 311 8.64 -19.06 -8.35
N ASN A 312 9.35 -20.07 -8.82
CA ASN A 312 8.94 -21.45 -8.56
C ASN A 312 8.97 -21.84 -7.06
N GLN A 313 9.66 -21.05 -6.24
CA GLN A 313 9.67 -21.17 -4.77
C GLN A 313 8.72 -20.17 -4.09
N LEU A 314 8.46 -19.01 -4.70
CA LEU A 314 7.82 -17.86 -4.06
C LEU A 314 6.42 -17.54 -4.63
N SER A 315 6.05 -18.08 -5.82
CA SER A 315 4.80 -17.72 -6.49
C SER A 315 3.54 -18.05 -5.69
N GLY A 316 3.57 -19.03 -4.82
CA GLY A 316 2.44 -19.35 -3.95
C GLY A 316 2.15 -18.24 -2.94
N ALA A 317 3.19 -17.71 -2.29
CA ALA A 317 3.06 -16.59 -1.38
C ALA A 317 2.63 -15.29 -2.11
N VAL A 318 3.19 -15.05 -3.31
CA VAL A 318 2.83 -13.91 -4.16
C VAL A 318 1.37 -14.02 -4.64
N LYS A 319 0.94 -15.17 -5.16
CA LYS A 319 -0.44 -15.40 -5.63
C LYS A 319 -1.47 -15.28 -4.50
N ALA A 320 -1.09 -15.65 -3.28
CA ALA A 320 -1.95 -15.43 -2.11
C ALA A 320 -2.26 -13.94 -1.92
N GLN A 321 -1.37 -13.03 -2.30
CA GLN A 321 -1.62 -11.58 -2.21
C GLN A 321 -2.55 -11.07 -3.32
N VAL A 322 -2.61 -11.74 -4.46
CA VAL A 322 -3.55 -11.38 -5.55
C VAL A 322 -4.98 -11.75 -5.15
N THR A 323 -5.16 -12.88 -4.47
CA THR A 323 -6.46 -13.38 -4.01
C THR A 323 -6.85 -12.83 -2.64
N ASN A 324 -5.88 -12.45 -1.80
CA ASN A 324 -6.13 -11.70 -0.59
C ASN A 324 -6.44 -10.25 -0.99
N LEU A 325 -7.71 -9.91 -0.99
CA LEU A 325 -8.09 -8.51 -0.94
C LEU A 325 -7.60 -8.01 0.42
N GLN A 326 -6.53 -7.20 0.41
CA GLN A 326 -5.99 -6.58 1.62
C GLN A 326 -7.13 -5.90 2.38
N PRO A 327 -7.13 -5.94 3.72
CA PRO A 327 -8.11 -5.18 4.47
C PRO A 327 -8.10 -3.75 3.96
N THR A 328 -9.27 -3.21 3.70
CA THR A 328 -9.39 -1.80 3.30
C THR A 328 -8.97 -1.00 4.51
N ASN A 329 -7.72 -0.54 4.53
CA ASN A 329 -7.23 0.35 5.55
C ASN A 329 -7.97 1.67 5.43
N LEU A 330 -8.49 2.17 6.54
CA LEU A 330 -9.02 3.52 6.62
C LEU A 330 -7.82 4.47 6.76
N ASP A 331 -7.08 4.64 5.67
CA ASP A 331 -5.86 5.46 5.55
C ASP A 331 -6.22 6.83 4.97
N PHE A 332 -6.60 7.74 5.85
CA PHE A 332 -6.96 9.11 5.46
C PHE A 332 -5.72 9.95 5.14
N THR A 333 -4.61 9.65 5.79
CA THR A 333 -3.36 10.40 5.62
C THR A 333 -2.56 9.98 4.41
N GLY A 334 -2.82 8.81 3.83
CA GLY A 334 -2.13 8.28 2.67
C GLY A 334 -0.71 7.80 3.02
N ASP A 335 -0.44 7.44 4.28
CA ASP A 335 0.86 6.96 4.75
C ASP A 335 0.97 5.42 4.76
N GLY A 336 -0.09 4.73 4.32
CA GLY A 336 -0.16 3.28 4.25
C GLY A 336 -0.68 2.61 5.52
N HIS A 337 -0.97 3.37 6.56
CA HIS A 337 -1.44 2.87 7.85
C HIS A 337 -2.88 3.31 8.14
N SER A 338 -3.58 2.50 8.93
CA SER A 338 -4.95 2.83 9.32
C SER A 338 -4.99 3.99 10.29
N ASP A 339 -5.86 4.97 10.03
CA ASP A 339 -6.07 6.15 10.87
C ASP A 339 -7.39 6.08 11.62
N LEU A 340 -7.53 6.90 12.66
CA LEU A 340 -8.80 7.22 13.29
C LEU A 340 -9.14 8.70 13.07
N ILE A 341 -10.41 9.00 12.87
CA ILE A 341 -10.91 10.36 12.92
C ILE A 341 -11.77 10.53 14.17
N VAL A 342 -11.48 11.57 14.94
CA VAL A 342 -12.20 11.86 16.18
C VAL A 342 -12.84 13.24 16.11
N ARG A 343 -13.95 13.41 16.82
CA ARG A 343 -14.63 14.71 16.99
C ARG A 343 -14.41 15.24 18.39
N GLU A 344 -13.79 16.41 18.48
CA GLU A 344 -13.53 17.10 19.72
C GLU A 344 -14.84 17.62 20.34
N PRO A 345 -15.07 17.47 21.64
CA PRO A 345 -16.25 18.00 22.31
C PRO A 345 -16.16 19.53 22.46
N GLY A 346 -17.32 20.19 22.39
CA GLY A 346 -17.44 21.63 22.58
C GLY A 346 -17.10 22.48 21.37
N THR A 347 -16.05 22.13 20.63
CA THR A 347 -15.71 22.79 19.35
C THR A 347 -16.40 22.11 18.18
N GLY A 348 -16.60 20.79 18.28
CA GLY A 348 -17.08 19.95 17.20
C GLY A 348 -16.07 19.75 16.08
N TYR A 349 -14.82 20.13 16.25
CA TYR A 349 -13.76 20.00 15.24
C TYR A 349 -13.39 18.55 15.01
N LEU A 350 -12.92 18.24 13.79
CA LEU A 350 -12.38 16.94 13.46
C LEU A 350 -10.86 16.91 13.57
N ILE A 351 -10.37 15.84 14.18
CA ILE A 351 -8.95 15.56 14.34
C ILE A 351 -8.67 14.21 13.70
N VAL A 352 -7.64 14.11 12.86
CA VAL A 352 -7.09 12.84 12.42
C VAL A 352 -5.99 12.40 13.41
N ALA A 353 -6.11 11.17 13.88
CA ALA A 353 -5.11 10.45 14.64
C ALA A 353 -4.46 9.44 13.69
N SER A 354 -3.26 9.77 13.16
CA SER A 354 -2.56 8.93 12.18
C SER A 354 -1.98 7.71 12.87
N GLY A 355 -2.34 6.53 12.35
CA GLY A 355 -1.80 5.26 12.81
C GLY A 355 -0.32 5.08 12.45
N ALA A 356 0.37 4.25 13.19
CA ALA A 356 1.79 3.96 12.99
C ALA A 356 2.05 2.64 12.24
N GLY A 357 1.00 1.84 11.96
CA GLY A 357 1.11 0.51 11.36
C GLY A 357 1.93 -0.48 12.20
N THR A 358 2.20 -0.14 13.45
CA THR A 358 2.97 -0.97 14.37
C THR A 358 2.63 -0.60 15.80
N LEU A 359 2.64 -1.60 16.67
CA LEU A 359 2.44 -1.40 18.11
C LEU A 359 3.78 -1.29 18.86
N VAL A 360 4.88 -1.17 18.12
CA VAL A 360 6.22 -0.95 18.66
C VAL A 360 6.60 0.50 18.40
N GLY A 361 6.41 1.38 19.37
CA GLY A 361 6.76 2.79 19.28
C GLY A 361 6.91 3.40 20.66
N THR A 362 7.67 4.50 20.75
CA THR A 362 7.65 5.34 21.95
C THR A 362 6.27 5.94 22.11
N PRO A 363 5.65 5.84 23.28
CA PRO A 363 4.38 6.48 23.55
C PRO A 363 4.48 7.97 23.20
N TYR A 364 3.54 8.47 22.40
CA TYR A 364 3.38 9.91 22.23
C TYR A 364 2.78 10.44 23.54
N ILE A 365 3.51 11.29 24.25
CA ILE A 365 3.02 11.99 25.42
C ILE A 365 2.70 13.41 24.93
N ASP A 366 1.42 13.71 24.79
CA ASP A 366 1.01 15.09 24.59
C ASP A 366 1.11 15.89 25.91
N GLU A 367 0.92 17.21 25.86
CA GLU A 367 0.98 18.09 27.02
C GLU A 367 -0.08 17.77 28.10
N THR A 368 -1.01 16.83 27.83
CA THR A 368 -2.11 16.40 28.71
C THR A 368 -1.87 15.05 29.38
N SER A 369 -0.66 14.44 29.20
CA SER A 369 -0.26 13.16 29.82
C SER A 369 -1.04 11.92 29.35
N SER A 370 -1.61 11.90 28.13
CA SER A 370 -2.18 10.68 27.56
C SER A 370 -1.09 9.77 27.00
N TYR A 371 -1.21 8.47 27.28
CA TYR A 371 -0.35 7.44 26.76
C TYR A 371 -1.05 6.77 25.58
N ASP A 372 -0.57 7.03 24.36
CA ASP A 372 -1.13 6.44 23.15
C ASP A 372 -0.07 5.67 22.38
N VAL A 373 -0.32 4.39 22.15
CA VAL A 373 0.56 3.48 21.39
C VAL A 373 -0.07 3.21 20.04
N GLY A 374 0.74 3.20 18.99
CA GLY A 374 0.26 2.91 17.64
C GLY A 374 -0.20 4.14 16.85
N PHE A 375 0.08 5.34 17.34
CA PHE A 375 -0.19 6.59 16.64
C PHE A 375 1.10 7.39 16.39
N ASN A 376 1.17 8.03 15.21
CA ASN A 376 2.28 8.88 14.80
C ASN A 376 2.09 10.33 15.23
N TYR A 377 0.88 10.87 15.02
CA TYR A 377 0.53 12.26 15.36
C TYR A 377 -0.98 12.48 15.36
N TYR A 378 -1.38 13.61 15.94
CA TYR A 378 -2.75 14.13 15.92
C TYR A 378 -2.75 15.48 15.21
N ARG A 379 -3.70 15.68 14.29
CA ARG A 379 -3.83 16.92 13.53
C ARG A 379 -5.29 17.32 13.33
N TYR A 380 -5.61 18.57 13.55
CA TYR A 380 -6.92 19.09 13.18
C TYR A 380 -7.12 19.01 11.68
N LEU A 381 -8.21 18.40 11.27
CA LEU A 381 -8.60 18.24 9.89
C LEU A 381 -9.37 19.47 9.39
N ASP A 382 -10.27 19.99 10.22
CA ASP A 382 -11.02 21.21 9.94
C ASP A 382 -11.40 21.90 11.25
N LYS A 383 -11.09 23.20 11.35
CA LYS A 383 -11.49 24.09 12.44
C LYS A 383 -12.53 25.13 12.01
N SER A 384 -13.01 25.09 10.76
CA SER A 384 -13.94 26.07 10.22
C SER A 384 -15.41 25.67 10.41
N HIS A 385 -15.67 24.38 10.68
CA HIS A 385 -17.02 23.83 10.84
C HIS A 385 -17.20 23.17 12.19
N ASN A 386 -18.42 23.31 12.72
CA ASN A 386 -18.86 22.54 13.88
C ASN A 386 -19.61 21.28 13.42
N TYR A 387 -18.93 20.16 13.49
CA TYR A 387 -19.48 18.86 13.09
C TYR A 387 -20.47 18.26 14.09
N GLU A 388 -20.79 18.93 15.21
CA GLU A 388 -21.89 18.55 16.12
C GLU A 388 -23.27 18.70 15.47
N ALA A 389 -23.37 19.46 14.38
CA ALA A 389 -24.59 19.58 13.59
C ALA A 389 -25.01 18.25 12.94
N TYR A 390 -24.08 17.30 12.81
CA TYR A 390 -24.32 16.01 12.17
C TYR A 390 -24.63 14.93 13.20
N SER A 391 -25.76 14.25 12.98
CA SER A 391 -26.24 13.16 13.85
C SER A 391 -25.41 11.88 13.71
N LYS A 392 -24.72 11.70 12.57
CA LYS A 392 -23.77 10.63 12.32
C LYS A 392 -22.68 11.12 11.37
N LEU A 393 -21.44 10.75 11.69
CA LEU A 393 -20.27 10.90 10.83
C LEU A 393 -19.69 9.52 10.58
N PHE A 394 -19.15 9.30 9.38
CA PHE A 394 -18.49 8.05 9.00
C PHE A 394 -17.58 8.25 7.79
N ARG A 395 -16.62 7.37 7.62
CA ARG A 395 -15.64 7.39 6.53
C ARG A 395 -16.11 6.49 5.40
N VAL A 396 -15.86 6.91 4.17
CA VAL A 396 -16.22 6.16 2.96
C VAL A 396 -15.01 6.15 2.03
N THR A 397 -14.46 5.00 1.75
CA THR A 397 -13.34 4.85 0.83
C THR A 397 -13.83 4.80 -0.61
N ASN A 398 -13.06 5.33 -1.54
CA ASN A 398 -13.27 5.17 -3.00
C ASN A 398 -14.70 5.46 -3.50
N TRP A 399 -15.43 6.38 -2.86
CA TRP A 399 -16.79 6.75 -3.30
C TRP A 399 -16.83 7.36 -4.70
N ASN A 400 -15.79 8.10 -5.04
CA ASN A 400 -15.66 8.82 -6.31
C ASN A 400 -14.78 8.09 -7.33
N ALA A 401 -14.47 6.82 -7.10
CA ALA A 401 -13.50 6.04 -7.87
C ALA A 401 -12.12 6.75 -8.03
N ASP A 402 -11.75 7.57 -7.04
CA ASP A 402 -10.48 8.31 -7.02
C ASP A 402 -9.47 7.72 -6.01
N GLY A 403 -9.81 6.58 -5.40
CA GLY A 403 -9.01 5.89 -4.40
C GLY A 403 -8.91 6.61 -3.06
N ASN A 404 -9.49 7.80 -2.90
CA ASN A 404 -9.41 8.59 -1.69
C ASN A 404 -10.58 8.31 -0.75
N GLU A 405 -10.36 8.55 0.52
CA GLU A 405 -11.42 8.56 1.50
C GLU A 405 -12.18 9.88 1.49
N SER A 406 -13.44 9.79 1.87
CA SER A 406 -14.31 10.93 2.13
C SER A 406 -14.90 10.80 3.52
N ILE A 407 -15.21 11.93 4.15
CA ILE A 407 -16.03 11.98 5.35
C ILE A 407 -17.46 12.22 4.92
N PHE A 408 -18.37 11.40 5.40
CA PHE A 408 -19.81 11.58 5.21
C PHE A 408 -20.46 12.00 6.52
N GLY A 409 -21.40 12.94 6.43
CA GLY A 409 -22.20 13.39 7.56
C GLY A 409 -23.68 13.37 7.25
N ARG A 410 -24.48 12.77 8.12
CA ARG A 410 -25.93 12.90 8.11
C ARG A 410 -26.34 14.01 9.04
N ASP A 411 -26.97 15.07 8.52
CA ASP A 411 -27.53 16.12 9.33
C ASP A 411 -28.85 15.69 10.03
N ARG A 412 -29.39 16.56 10.89
CA ARG A 412 -30.63 16.28 11.63
C ARG A 412 -31.87 16.18 10.74
N ASN A 413 -31.82 16.70 9.51
CA ASN A 413 -32.90 16.65 8.53
C ASN A 413 -32.82 15.38 7.66
N GLY A 414 -31.80 14.54 7.85
CA GLY A 414 -31.57 13.35 7.06
C GLY A 414 -30.94 13.63 5.71
N THR A 415 -30.26 14.77 5.54
CA THR A 415 -29.43 15.03 4.37
C THR A 415 -28.07 14.41 4.59
N LEU A 416 -27.55 13.71 3.57
CA LEU A 416 -26.17 13.26 3.52
C LEU A 416 -25.30 14.28 2.81
N TRP A 417 -24.18 14.57 3.44
CA TRP A 417 -23.16 15.47 3.00
C TRP A 417 -21.83 14.74 2.88
N GLN A 418 -21.00 15.12 1.89
CA GLN A 418 -19.69 14.58 1.64
C GLN A 418 -18.61 15.67 1.71
N TRP A 419 -17.55 15.41 2.45
CA TRP A 419 -16.27 16.10 2.39
C TRP A 419 -15.26 15.15 1.75
N LYS A 420 -14.73 15.50 0.59
CA LYS A 420 -13.72 14.70 -0.09
C LYS A 420 -12.37 14.87 0.59
N GLY A 421 -11.71 13.78 0.93
CA GLY A 421 -10.30 13.79 1.31
C GLY A 421 -9.41 13.87 0.07
N ASP A 422 -8.21 14.41 0.24
CA ASP A 422 -7.21 14.51 -0.81
C ASP A 422 -6.27 13.28 -0.86
N GLY A 423 -6.49 12.31 0.03
CA GLY A 423 -5.66 11.10 0.20
C GLY A 423 -4.28 11.40 0.80
N ARG A 424 -4.11 12.54 1.47
CA ARG A 424 -2.87 12.99 2.12
C ARG A 424 -3.12 13.61 3.49
N GLY A 425 -4.30 13.36 4.03
CA GLY A 425 -4.70 13.79 5.34
C GLY A 425 -5.41 15.14 5.40
N ASP A 426 -5.76 15.75 4.25
CA ASP A 426 -6.52 16.99 4.21
C ASP A 426 -7.86 16.81 3.48
N LEU A 427 -8.77 17.75 3.67
CA LEU A 427 -9.99 17.87 2.87
C LEU A 427 -9.69 18.68 1.60
N VAL A 428 -10.20 18.23 0.46
CA VAL A 428 -10.14 19.00 -0.81
C VAL A 428 -10.84 20.35 -0.66
N SER A 429 -11.93 20.35 0.14
CA SER A 429 -12.70 21.55 0.49
C SER A 429 -13.39 21.34 1.84
N THR A 430 -13.42 22.38 2.66
CA THR A 430 -14.22 22.38 3.89
C THR A 430 -15.71 22.56 3.61
N THR A 431 -16.11 23.00 2.41
CA THR A 431 -17.52 23.07 2.00
C THR A 431 -17.99 21.71 1.50
N PRO A 432 -18.97 21.06 2.15
CA PRO A 432 -19.43 19.75 1.75
C PRO A 432 -20.33 19.78 0.52
N THR A 433 -20.37 18.66 -0.18
CA THR A 433 -21.30 18.41 -1.28
C THR A 433 -22.50 17.61 -0.77
N LYS A 434 -23.73 18.03 -1.10
CA LYS A 434 -24.93 17.25 -0.84
C LYS A 434 -25.00 16.04 -1.78
N ILE A 435 -25.13 14.83 -1.22
CA ILE A 435 -25.20 13.59 -1.97
C ILE A 435 -26.51 12.85 -1.85
N GLY A 436 -27.37 13.19 -0.87
CA GLY A 436 -28.65 12.53 -0.71
C GLY A 436 -29.56 13.23 0.31
N SER A 437 -30.80 12.79 0.40
CA SER A 437 -31.80 13.25 1.38
C SER A 437 -32.71 12.11 1.80
N GLY A 438 -33.42 12.28 2.92
CA GLY A 438 -34.33 11.27 3.46
C GLY A 438 -33.66 10.15 4.26
N TRP A 439 -32.36 10.29 4.60
CA TRP A 439 -31.61 9.25 5.30
C TRP A 439 -31.97 9.11 6.79
N ASN A 440 -32.85 9.95 7.33
CA ASN A 440 -33.43 9.80 8.67
C ASN A 440 -34.42 8.62 8.78
N MET A 441 -34.80 8.01 7.64
CA MET A 441 -35.54 6.73 7.65
C MET A 441 -34.72 5.56 8.22
N PHE A 442 -33.38 5.69 8.27
CA PHE A 442 -32.49 4.68 8.78
C PHE A 442 -32.08 4.98 10.23
N THR A 443 -32.22 3.98 11.08
CA THR A 443 -31.73 4.02 12.48
C THR A 443 -30.22 3.98 12.54
N ASP A 444 -29.59 3.34 11.53
CA ASP A 444 -28.14 3.25 11.39
C ASP A 444 -27.71 3.26 9.93
N ILE A 445 -26.49 3.75 9.68
CA ILE A 445 -25.83 3.74 8.37
C ILE A 445 -24.46 3.13 8.57
N VAL A 446 -24.13 2.13 7.77
CA VAL A 446 -22.87 1.39 7.83
C VAL A 446 -22.23 1.43 6.45
N VAL A 447 -20.93 1.59 6.38
CA VAL A 447 -20.18 1.60 5.12
C VAL A 447 -19.65 0.20 4.85
N THR A 448 -19.80 -0.28 3.63
CA THR A 448 -19.11 -1.47 3.16
C THR A 448 -18.26 -1.12 1.95
N ASN A 449 -17.08 -1.69 1.90
CA ASN A 449 -16.20 -1.51 0.75
C ASN A 449 -16.36 -2.74 -0.14
N ASN A 450 -16.77 -2.53 -1.41
CA ASN A 450 -16.85 -3.62 -2.38
C ASN A 450 -17.77 -4.80 -1.97
N TRP A 451 -18.99 -4.51 -1.47
CA TRP A 451 -19.96 -5.55 -1.07
C TRP A 451 -20.40 -6.45 -2.23
N ASN A 452 -20.51 -5.87 -3.41
CA ASN A 452 -20.99 -6.52 -4.63
C ASN A 452 -19.89 -6.90 -5.62
N GLY A 453 -18.62 -6.70 -5.27
CA GLY A 453 -17.46 -7.12 -6.09
C GLY A 453 -17.10 -6.15 -7.22
N ASP A 454 -17.63 -4.92 -7.23
CA ASP A 454 -17.37 -3.90 -8.27
C ASP A 454 -16.23 -2.93 -7.96
N GLY A 455 -15.55 -3.12 -6.81
CA GLY A 455 -14.44 -2.28 -6.35
C GLY A 455 -14.85 -0.95 -5.72
N ARG A 456 -16.16 -0.67 -5.55
CA ARG A 456 -16.68 0.59 -5.03
C ARG A 456 -17.27 0.45 -3.64
N SER A 457 -17.33 1.54 -2.91
CA SER A 457 -18.00 1.57 -1.61
C SER A 457 -19.52 1.57 -1.75
N ASN A 458 -20.15 0.95 -0.77
CA ASN A 458 -21.58 0.87 -0.64
C ASN A 458 -22.01 1.40 0.73
N LEU A 459 -23.20 1.96 0.85
CA LEU A 459 -23.82 2.29 2.12
C LEU A 459 -24.95 1.32 2.46
N LEU A 460 -24.95 0.80 3.68
CA LEU A 460 -26.05 0.00 4.22
C LEU A 460 -26.87 0.86 5.15
N GLY A 461 -28.15 1.05 4.83
CA GLY A 461 -29.13 1.66 5.72
C GLY A 461 -29.92 0.59 6.46
N ARG A 462 -29.92 0.63 7.80
CA ARG A 462 -30.77 -0.22 8.64
C ARG A 462 -32.05 0.52 9.04
N LYS A 463 -33.20 0.00 8.66
CA LYS A 463 -34.50 0.53 9.08
C LYS A 463 -34.89 0.08 10.49
N ALA A 464 -35.85 0.74 11.11
CA ALA A 464 -36.35 0.41 12.46
C ALA A 464 -36.96 -1.00 12.53
N ASP A 465 -37.53 -1.50 11.45
CA ASP A 465 -38.10 -2.85 11.35
C ASP A 465 -37.02 -3.94 11.18
N GLY A 466 -35.73 -3.55 11.09
CA GLY A 466 -34.61 -4.45 10.90
C GLY A 466 -34.29 -4.76 9.43
N THR A 467 -34.94 -4.11 8.49
CA THR A 467 -34.58 -4.24 7.06
C THR A 467 -33.23 -3.59 6.80
N LEU A 468 -32.31 -4.29 6.12
CA LEU A 468 -31.08 -3.74 5.54
C LEU A 468 -31.26 -3.43 4.08
N VAL A 469 -30.90 -2.20 3.70
CA VAL A 469 -30.96 -1.71 2.31
C VAL A 469 -29.57 -1.25 1.91
N ILE A 470 -29.06 -1.76 0.78
CA ILE A 470 -27.77 -1.37 0.21
C ILE A 470 -27.97 -0.31 -0.88
N TYR A 471 -27.07 0.66 -0.88
CA TYR A 471 -26.96 1.72 -1.88
C TYR A 471 -25.55 1.71 -2.45
N ASN A 472 -25.43 1.55 -3.77
CA ASN A 472 -24.14 1.46 -4.45
C ASN A 472 -23.71 2.83 -4.98
N SER A 473 -22.41 3.12 -4.87
CA SER A 473 -21.81 4.27 -5.53
C SER A 473 -21.76 4.05 -7.05
N ASP A 474 -21.96 5.12 -7.81
CA ASP A 474 -21.73 5.14 -9.27
C ASP A 474 -20.24 5.42 -9.63
N GLY A 475 -19.38 5.62 -8.63
CA GLY A 475 -17.97 5.98 -8.82
C GLY A 475 -17.74 7.43 -9.26
N ALA A 476 -18.81 8.23 -9.41
CA ALA A 476 -18.75 9.63 -9.82
C ALA A 476 -19.27 10.60 -8.73
N GLY A 477 -19.48 10.07 -7.53
CA GLY A 477 -19.99 10.83 -6.38
C GLY A 477 -21.51 10.76 -6.20
N GLY A 478 -22.21 9.95 -7.00
CA GLY A 478 -23.64 9.70 -6.95
C GLY A 478 -23.99 8.24 -6.62
N TRP A 479 -25.16 7.82 -7.11
CA TRP A 479 -25.77 6.52 -6.78
C TRP A 479 -26.09 5.72 -8.03
N GLU A 480 -25.59 4.48 -8.12
CA GLU A 480 -25.98 3.53 -9.15
C GLU A 480 -27.42 3.04 -8.93
N ASN A 481 -27.80 2.77 -7.67
CA ASN A 481 -29.15 2.33 -7.31
C ASN A 481 -29.82 3.27 -6.29
N PRO A 482 -30.30 4.46 -6.70
CA PRO A 482 -30.80 5.49 -5.77
C PRO A 482 -32.06 5.07 -4.97
N GLN A 483 -32.72 3.97 -5.34
CA GLN A 483 -33.83 3.40 -4.58
C GLN A 483 -33.38 2.40 -3.50
N GLY A 484 -32.10 2.00 -3.56
CA GLY A 484 -31.53 0.94 -2.71
C GLY A 484 -32.09 -0.46 -3.05
N THR A 485 -31.37 -1.47 -2.59
CA THR A 485 -31.76 -2.88 -2.73
C THR A 485 -31.81 -3.53 -1.36
N VAL A 486 -32.91 -4.21 -1.03
CA VAL A 486 -33.04 -4.95 0.24
C VAL A 486 -32.14 -6.20 0.19
N ILE A 487 -31.25 -6.33 1.16
CA ILE A 487 -30.30 -7.45 1.27
C ILE A 487 -30.48 -8.29 2.53
N GLY A 488 -31.33 -7.88 3.47
CA GLY A 488 -31.56 -8.60 4.70
C GLY A 488 -32.70 -8.07 5.54
N SER A 489 -33.09 -8.86 6.53
CA SER A 489 -34.13 -8.50 7.50
C SER A 489 -33.75 -9.03 8.89
N GLY A 490 -34.46 -8.56 9.94
CA GLY A 490 -34.22 -8.99 11.32
C GLY A 490 -33.00 -8.35 11.99
N TRP A 491 -32.41 -7.32 11.40
CA TRP A 491 -31.23 -6.64 11.95
C TRP A 491 -31.53 -5.67 13.11
N ASN A 492 -32.78 -5.51 13.47
CA ASN A 492 -33.22 -4.75 14.67
C ASN A 492 -32.87 -5.48 15.99
N GLN A 493 -32.48 -6.75 15.95
CA GLN A 493 -31.94 -7.47 17.10
C GLN A 493 -30.56 -6.93 17.56
N PHE A 494 -29.86 -6.18 16.69
CA PHE A 494 -28.55 -5.60 16.99
C PHE A 494 -28.68 -4.11 17.33
N ASN A 495 -28.04 -3.69 18.43
CA ASN A 495 -27.95 -2.29 18.81
C ASN A 495 -26.80 -1.56 18.08
N THR A 496 -25.79 -2.28 17.60
CA THR A 496 -24.68 -1.77 16.82
C THR A 496 -24.41 -2.71 15.66
N VAL A 497 -24.14 -2.17 14.48
CA VAL A 497 -23.68 -2.90 13.30
C VAL A 497 -22.46 -2.18 12.75
N LEU A 498 -21.42 -2.92 12.37
CA LEU A 498 -20.22 -2.39 11.73
C LEU A 498 -19.71 -3.36 10.66
N THR A 499 -18.82 -2.87 9.80
CA THR A 499 -18.12 -3.64 8.79
C THR A 499 -16.65 -3.70 9.13
N PRO A 500 -16.11 -4.87 9.46
CA PRO A 500 -14.69 -5.01 9.72
C PRO A 500 -13.84 -5.15 8.44
N GLY A 501 -14.44 -5.19 7.26
CA GLY A 501 -13.74 -5.61 6.04
C GLY A 501 -13.78 -7.12 5.87
N SER A 502 -12.69 -7.70 5.34
CA SER A 502 -12.56 -9.15 5.14
C SER A 502 -12.13 -9.86 6.42
N TRP A 503 -13.09 -10.19 7.28
CA TRP A 503 -12.83 -10.86 8.56
C TRP A 503 -12.23 -12.26 8.41
N LEU A 504 -12.55 -12.94 7.32
CA LEU A 504 -12.05 -14.30 7.04
C LEU A 504 -10.76 -14.29 6.22
N GLY A 505 -10.25 -13.12 5.82
CA GLY A 505 -9.10 -13.04 4.92
C GLY A 505 -9.38 -13.57 3.50
N ASP A 506 -10.66 -13.74 3.14
CA ASP A 506 -11.13 -14.29 1.86
C ASP A 506 -11.45 -13.19 0.83
N GLY A 507 -11.25 -11.93 1.21
CA GLY A 507 -11.53 -10.76 0.40
C GLY A 507 -13.00 -10.32 0.37
N HIS A 508 -13.89 -11.07 0.98
CA HIS A 508 -15.30 -10.71 1.04
C HIS A 508 -15.62 -9.90 2.29
N GLN A 509 -16.49 -8.92 2.14
CA GLN A 509 -16.89 -8.05 3.23
C GLN A 509 -17.70 -8.82 4.28
N SER A 510 -17.51 -8.46 5.53
CA SER A 510 -18.26 -9.00 6.66
C SER A 510 -19.05 -7.90 7.36
N LEU A 511 -20.14 -8.28 8.03
CA LEU A 511 -20.84 -7.45 9.00
C LEU A 511 -20.71 -8.07 10.39
N ILE A 512 -20.51 -7.23 11.39
CA ILE A 512 -20.59 -7.63 12.80
C ILE A 512 -21.77 -6.89 13.45
N GLY A 513 -22.69 -7.66 14.04
CA GLY A 513 -23.78 -7.15 14.85
C GLY A 513 -23.54 -7.40 16.34
N ARG A 514 -23.69 -6.36 17.19
CA ARG A 514 -23.74 -6.52 18.64
C ARG A 514 -25.19 -6.48 19.12
N ASN A 515 -25.65 -7.51 19.80
CA ASN A 515 -26.99 -7.54 20.40
C ASN A 515 -27.02 -6.91 21.80
N ALA A 516 -28.21 -6.80 22.40
CA ALA A 516 -28.42 -6.22 23.73
C ALA A 516 -27.71 -7.01 24.86
N ALA A 517 -27.45 -8.28 24.67
CA ALA A 517 -26.70 -9.12 25.62
C ALA A 517 -25.17 -8.89 25.54
N GLY A 518 -24.68 -8.07 24.61
CA GLY A 518 -23.26 -7.83 24.39
C GLY A 518 -22.57 -8.97 23.65
N GLU A 519 -23.32 -9.74 22.90
CA GLU A 519 -22.78 -10.77 22.01
C GLU A 519 -22.49 -10.17 20.64
N LEU A 520 -21.31 -10.50 20.08
CA LEU A 520 -20.95 -10.19 18.69
C LEU A 520 -21.29 -11.36 17.78
N TRP A 521 -21.91 -11.06 16.65
CA TRP A 521 -22.31 -12.01 15.61
C TRP A 521 -21.74 -11.57 14.26
N LEU A 522 -21.04 -12.49 13.58
CA LEU A 522 -20.41 -12.28 12.29
C LEU A 522 -21.30 -12.82 11.15
N TYR A 523 -21.46 -12.03 10.12
CA TYR A 523 -22.15 -12.36 8.88
C TYR A 523 -21.23 -12.07 7.70
N ASN A 524 -21.00 -13.06 6.85
CA ASN A 524 -20.06 -12.94 5.73
C ASN A 524 -20.83 -12.79 4.41
N SER A 525 -20.40 -11.84 3.59
CA SER A 525 -20.91 -11.69 2.23
C SER A 525 -20.30 -12.75 1.31
N ASN A 526 -20.94 -13.00 0.17
CA ASN A 526 -20.42 -13.86 -0.89
C ASN A 526 -19.67 -13.08 -1.99
N GLY A 527 -19.42 -11.78 -1.77
CA GLY A 527 -18.78 -10.90 -2.76
C GLY A 527 -19.65 -10.53 -3.97
N HIS A 528 -20.90 -10.96 -4.01
CA HIS A 528 -21.84 -10.74 -5.13
C HIS A 528 -23.18 -10.21 -4.63
N GLY A 529 -23.18 -9.45 -3.54
CA GLY A 529 -24.38 -8.84 -2.97
C GLY A 529 -25.22 -9.73 -2.06
N GLY A 530 -24.80 -10.98 -1.81
CA GLY A 530 -25.52 -11.95 -0.97
C GLY A 530 -24.72 -12.39 0.27
N TRP A 531 -25.16 -13.45 0.93
CA TRP A 531 -24.64 -13.97 2.20
C TRP A 531 -24.11 -15.40 2.06
N ILE A 532 -22.94 -15.70 2.68
CA ILE A 532 -22.43 -17.07 2.87
C ILE A 532 -23.09 -17.70 4.10
N ASN A 533 -23.17 -16.96 5.23
CA ASN A 533 -23.72 -17.45 6.49
C ASN A 533 -24.89 -16.56 6.98
N PRO A 534 -26.08 -16.65 6.39
CA PRO A 534 -27.21 -15.78 6.73
C PRO A 534 -27.74 -15.93 8.17
N ARG A 535 -27.28 -16.94 8.92
CA ARG A 535 -27.61 -17.15 10.34
C ARG A 535 -26.61 -16.49 11.28
N GLY A 536 -25.49 -16.02 10.78
CA GLY A 536 -24.39 -15.49 11.56
C GLY A 536 -23.62 -16.55 12.36
N THR A 537 -22.42 -16.17 12.79
CA THR A 537 -21.54 -16.95 13.67
C THR A 537 -21.21 -16.11 14.89
N LYS A 538 -21.39 -16.66 16.09
CA LYS A 538 -21.08 -15.94 17.33
C LYS A 538 -19.56 -15.81 17.51
N LEU A 539 -19.07 -14.57 17.62
CA LEU A 539 -17.66 -14.24 17.80
C LEU A 539 -17.24 -14.14 19.26
N GLY A 540 -18.14 -13.69 20.13
CA GLY A 540 -17.80 -13.44 21.53
C GLY A 540 -18.92 -12.82 22.33
N THR A 541 -18.62 -12.54 23.60
CA THR A 541 -19.57 -11.94 24.59
C THR A 541 -18.87 -10.85 25.39
N GLY A 542 -19.64 -10.09 26.16
CA GLY A 542 -19.10 -9.07 27.08
C GLY A 542 -18.83 -7.71 26.42
N TRP A 543 -19.24 -7.49 25.17
CA TRP A 543 -18.96 -6.26 24.41
C TRP A 543 -19.80 -5.06 24.81
N ASN A 544 -20.69 -5.19 25.81
CA ASN A 544 -21.39 -4.05 26.40
C ASN A 544 -20.46 -3.13 27.21
N GLY A 545 -19.27 -3.62 27.60
CA GLY A 545 -18.23 -2.80 28.23
C GLY A 545 -17.51 -1.85 27.25
N MET A 546 -17.85 -1.91 25.95
CA MET A 546 -17.29 -1.06 24.91
C MET A 546 -18.42 -0.29 24.21
N PRO A 547 -18.79 0.89 24.72
CA PRO A 547 -19.86 1.70 24.12
C PRO A 547 -19.54 2.08 22.66
N THR A 548 -18.29 2.36 22.36
CA THR A 548 -17.80 2.66 21.00
C THR A 548 -16.84 1.56 20.55
N PHE A 549 -17.05 1.02 19.37
CA PHE A 549 -16.10 0.13 18.70
C PHE A 549 -16.26 0.20 17.18
N MET A 550 -15.17 -0.01 16.48
CA MET A 550 -15.07 0.12 15.02
C MET A 550 -13.96 -0.78 14.48
N SER A 551 -13.86 -0.89 13.16
CA SER A 551 -12.71 -1.49 12.49
C SER A 551 -12.02 -0.44 11.62
N PRO A 552 -10.77 -0.10 11.90
CA PRO A 552 -9.97 0.79 11.06
C PRO A 552 -9.32 0.07 9.85
N GLY A 553 -9.48 -1.25 9.74
CA GLY A 553 -8.72 -2.12 8.85
C GLY A 553 -7.58 -2.79 9.60
N ASP A 554 -6.43 -2.93 8.98
CA ASP A 554 -5.19 -3.42 9.59
C ASP A 554 -4.51 -2.27 10.35
N PHE A 555 -4.61 -2.29 11.67
CA PHE A 555 -4.05 -1.23 12.52
C PHE A 555 -2.65 -1.58 13.04
N ASP A 556 -2.35 -2.86 13.22
CA ASP A 556 -1.06 -3.30 13.77
C ASP A 556 -0.03 -3.74 12.72
N GLY A 557 -0.39 -3.68 11.42
CA GLY A 557 0.49 -3.96 10.30
C GLY A 557 0.66 -5.44 10.00
N ASP A 558 -0.25 -6.30 10.48
CA ASP A 558 -0.17 -7.75 10.28
C ASP A 558 -0.93 -8.27 9.04
N ASN A 559 -1.48 -7.35 8.23
CA ASN A 559 -2.31 -7.57 7.04
C ASN A 559 -3.66 -8.26 7.32
N LEU A 560 -4.15 -8.20 8.54
CA LEU A 560 -5.47 -8.68 8.92
C LEU A 560 -6.30 -7.52 9.47
N VAL A 561 -7.61 -7.62 9.35
CA VAL A 561 -8.50 -6.60 9.91
C VAL A 561 -8.51 -6.66 11.43
N ASP A 562 -8.59 -5.49 12.06
CA ASP A 562 -8.66 -5.34 13.50
C ASP A 562 -9.96 -4.70 13.96
N LEU A 563 -10.31 -4.89 15.22
CA LEU A 563 -11.29 -4.07 15.92
C LEU A 563 -10.61 -3.20 16.97
N ILE A 564 -11.04 -1.95 17.05
CA ILE A 564 -10.70 -1.02 18.13
C ILE A 564 -11.95 -0.73 18.93
N GLY A 565 -11.82 -0.72 20.26
CA GLY A 565 -12.92 -0.40 21.15
C GLY A 565 -12.53 0.54 22.28
N VAL A 566 -13.36 1.53 22.55
CA VAL A 566 -13.24 2.41 23.73
C VAL A 566 -14.08 1.83 24.85
N ARG A 567 -13.46 1.54 25.97
CA ARG A 567 -14.16 1.08 27.18
C ARG A 567 -14.90 2.22 27.90
N THR A 568 -15.79 1.85 28.79
CA THR A 568 -16.54 2.81 29.62
C THR A 568 -15.69 3.68 30.55
N ASN A 569 -14.46 3.27 30.81
CA ASN A 569 -13.46 4.02 31.59
C ASN A 569 -12.52 4.89 30.72
N GLY A 570 -12.77 4.97 29.42
CA GLY A 570 -11.97 5.74 28.48
C GLY A 570 -10.77 5.02 27.88
N ASP A 571 -10.48 3.79 28.28
CA ASP A 571 -9.37 3.03 27.71
C ASP A 571 -9.65 2.61 26.26
N LEU A 572 -8.73 2.87 25.37
CA LEU A 572 -8.75 2.40 23.98
C LEU A 572 -8.02 1.05 23.85
N TYR A 573 -8.69 0.06 23.29
CA TYR A 573 -8.13 -1.28 23.09
C TYR A 573 -8.19 -1.71 21.65
N LEU A 574 -7.12 -2.38 21.19
CA LEU A 574 -7.05 -3.12 19.93
C LEU A 574 -7.36 -4.60 20.16
N TYR A 575 -8.15 -5.18 19.27
CA TYR A 575 -8.49 -6.61 19.22
C TYR A 575 -8.12 -7.15 17.82
N PRO A 576 -6.90 -7.68 17.64
CA PRO A 576 -6.47 -8.23 16.37
C PRO A 576 -7.16 -9.55 16.05
N THR A 577 -7.43 -9.77 14.77
CA THR A 577 -8.02 -11.00 14.27
C THR A 577 -6.97 -11.98 13.78
N ASN A 578 -7.38 -13.22 13.50
CA ASN A 578 -6.50 -14.25 12.95
C ASN A 578 -6.77 -14.53 11.46
N GLY A 579 -7.62 -13.71 10.80
CA GLY A 579 -8.00 -13.90 9.41
C GLY A 579 -8.77 -15.21 9.10
N LYS A 580 -9.22 -15.91 10.14
CA LYS A 580 -9.91 -17.21 10.02
C LYS A 580 -11.20 -17.26 10.83
N GLY A 581 -11.78 -16.10 11.10
CA GLY A 581 -13.06 -16.00 11.82
C GLY A 581 -12.94 -15.90 13.34
N ALA A 582 -11.74 -15.73 13.92
CA ALA A 582 -11.53 -15.66 15.35
C ALA A 582 -10.54 -14.54 15.74
N TRP A 583 -10.39 -14.33 17.03
CA TRP A 583 -9.44 -13.38 17.62
C TRP A 583 -8.03 -14.00 17.69
N LYS A 584 -6.99 -13.20 17.42
CA LYS A 584 -5.60 -13.59 17.62
C LYS A 584 -5.26 -13.69 19.11
N ASN A 585 -5.80 -12.76 19.89
CA ASN A 585 -5.67 -12.68 21.34
C ASN A 585 -7.02 -12.28 21.96
N GLY A 586 -7.59 -13.09 22.84
CA GLY A 586 -8.91 -12.83 23.43
C GLY A 586 -8.98 -11.66 24.44
N ARG A 587 -7.87 -10.97 24.75
CA ARG A 587 -7.81 -9.94 25.82
C ARG A 587 -7.73 -8.50 25.30
N GLY A 588 -7.41 -8.30 24.06
CA GLY A 588 -7.10 -6.98 23.50
C GLY A 588 -5.78 -6.41 24.03
N LYS A 589 -5.23 -5.44 23.33
CA LYS A 589 -4.03 -4.68 23.69
C LYS A 589 -4.44 -3.23 23.95
N LEU A 590 -4.03 -2.67 25.09
CA LEU A 590 -4.25 -1.27 25.42
C LEU A 590 -3.43 -0.39 24.47
N LEU A 591 -4.10 0.59 23.84
CA LEU A 591 -3.49 1.60 22.97
C LEU A 591 -3.37 2.95 23.67
N GLY A 592 -4.37 3.36 24.46
CA GLY A 592 -4.37 4.67 25.09
C GLY A 592 -5.45 4.85 26.14
N TYR A 593 -5.49 6.02 26.76
CA TYR A 593 -6.41 6.40 27.82
C TYR A 593 -7.23 7.63 27.44
N SER A 594 -8.34 7.85 28.14
CA SER A 594 -9.18 9.06 28.02
C SER A 594 -9.83 9.27 26.64
N TRP A 595 -10.02 8.19 25.86
CA TRP A 595 -10.67 8.24 24.55
C TRP A 595 -12.21 8.45 24.63
N ASP A 596 -12.81 8.33 25.80
CA ASP A 596 -14.20 8.72 26.09
C ASP A 596 -14.41 10.24 26.08
N TYR A 597 -13.32 11.03 26.10
CA TYR A 597 -13.34 12.46 25.85
C TYR A 597 -13.95 12.79 24.48
N TYR A 598 -13.62 12.07 23.44
CA TYR A 598 -14.10 12.32 22.09
C TYR A 598 -15.56 11.91 21.91
N LYS A 599 -16.36 12.75 21.24
CA LYS A 599 -17.80 12.54 21.03
C LYS A 599 -18.14 11.63 19.84
N ALA A 600 -17.21 11.41 18.96
CA ALA A 600 -17.25 10.40 17.91
C ALA A 600 -15.83 9.93 17.63
N VAL A 601 -15.70 8.64 17.36
CA VAL A 601 -14.47 8.00 16.89
C VAL A 601 -14.88 7.12 15.70
N PHE A 602 -14.27 7.29 14.51
CA PHE A 602 -14.62 6.58 13.28
C PHE A 602 -13.47 6.52 12.27
#